data_28e00b23bd5dbee7589b4f696c136fb3
#
_entry.id   28e00b23bd5dbee7589b4f696c136fb3
#
_cell.length_a   1.000
_cell.length_b   1.000
_cell.length_c   1.000
_cell.angle_alpha   90.00
_cell.angle_beta   90.00
_cell.angle_gamma   90.00
#
_symmetry.space_group_name_H-M   'P 1'
#
loop_
_entity.id
_entity.type
_entity.pdbx_description
1 polymer ?
#
loop_
_entity_poly.entity_id
_entity_poly.type
_entity_poly.pdbx_seq_one_letter_code
_entity_poly.pdbx_strand_id
1 'polypeptide(L)'
;WGRSQVFIHRLQPDGASFIQAQEDYIDLTQFTDIDNDASGRLYLAAWAGAGFKGNPNKGHVIRVIPKDWKYTAPPSFKELTDDALVSLLRSDSAAIRLHTQQEILNRKSDAAATILAIAADTSATIESRVAAIFTYTQLLGEKADTGLASLTNDASIREFALRALSDRIPHNG
;
A
#
# COMPACT_ATOMS: atom_id res chain seq x y z
N TRP A 1 -1.16 -20.42 -8.85
CA TRP A 1 -1.82 -21.58 -8.28
C TRP A 1 -1.44 -22.88 -9.01
N GLY A 2 -1.71 -23.02 -10.30
CA GLY A 2 -1.48 -24.26 -11.05
C GLY A 2 -0.01 -24.71 -11.16
N ARG A 3 0.95 -23.80 -11.00
CA ARG A 3 2.39 -24.10 -11.03
C ARG A 3 3.00 -24.33 -9.66
N SER A 4 2.24 -24.17 -8.57
CA SER A 4 2.74 -24.31 -7.20
C SER A 4 3.98 -23.46 -6.90
N GLN A 5 4.00 -22.23 -7.40
CA GLN A 5 5.16 -21.36 -7.30
C GLN A 5 4.74 -19.89 -7.14
N VAL A 6 5.49 -19.14 -6.34
CA VAL A 6 5.40 -17.70 -6.19
C VAL A 6 6.55 -17.05 -6.94
N PHE A 7 6.26 -16.05 -7.75
CA PHE A 7 7.23 -15.33 -8.56
C PHE A 7 7.35 -13.89 -8.09
N ILE A 8 8.52 -13.31 -8.26
CA ILE A 8 8.73 -11.86 -8.20
C ILE A 8 8.78 -11.33 -9.64
N HIS A 9 7.99 -10.29 -9.91
CA HIS A 9 8.04 -9.56 -11.17
C HIS A 9 8.61 -8.17 -10.94
N ARG A 10 9.80 -7.91 -11.49
CA ARG A 10 10.41 -6.58 -11.46
C ARG A 10 10.00 -5.84 -12.71
N LEU A 11 9.28 -4.75 -12.52
CA LEU A 11 8.77 -3.93 -13.61
C LEU A 11 9.66 -2.69 -13.77
N GLN A 12 10.12 -2.43 -14.98
CA GLN A 12 10.81 -1.21 -15.36
C GLN A 12 9.97 -0.44 -16.38
N PRO A 13 9.68 0.85 -16.19
CA PRO A 13 8.93 1.65 -17.14
C PRO A 13 9.58 1.63 -18.53
N ASP A 14 8.78 1.43 -19.57
CA ASP A 14 9.19 1.45 -20.98
C ASP A 14 8.11 2.13 -21.82
N GLY A 15 8.21 3.44 -22.00
CA GLY A 15 7.20 4.25 -22.65
C GLY A 15 5.84 4.16 -21.93
N ALA A 16 4.81 3.71 -22.63
CA ALA A 16 3.47 3.50 -22.08
C ALA A 16 3.28 2.07 -21.49
N SER A 17 4.35 1.29 -21.36
CA SER A 17 4.33 -0.10 -20.89
C SER A 17 5.46 -0.36 -19.89
N PHE A 18 5.77 -1.64 -19.67
CA PHE A 18 6.83 -2.08 -18.78
C PHE A 18 7.61 -3.24 -19.38
N ILE A 19 8.93 -3.22 -19.19
CA ILE A 19 9.76 -4.41 -19.32
C ILE A 19 9.65 -5.18 -18.01
N GLN A 20 9.40 -6.48 -18.11
CA GLN A 20 9.22 -7.36 -16.97
C GLN A 20 10.36 -8.38 -16.90
N ALA A 21 10.99 -8.46 -15.72
CA ALA A 21 11.85 -9.57 -15.34
C ALA A 21 11.12 -10.44 -14.30
N GLN A 22 11.04 -11.74 -14.55
CA GLN A 22 10.46 -12.71 -13.63
C GLN A 22 11.56 -13.49 -12.93
N GLU A 23 11.44 -13.61 -11.62
CA GLU A 23 12.33 -14.39 -10.76
C GLU A 23 11.51 -15.42 -9.97
N ASP A 24 12.05 -16.63 -9.81
CA ASP A 24 11.49 -17.63 -8.90
C ASP A 24 11.73 -17.18 -7.46
N TYR A 25 10.68 -17.21 -6.64
CA TYR A 25 10.77 -16.74 -5.26
C TYR A 25 10.58 -17.87 -4.24
N ILE A 26 9.45 -18.54 -4.26
CA ILE A 26 9.12 -19.61 -3.33
C ILE A 26 8.37 -20.72 -4.05
N ASP A 27 8.85 -21.95 -3.93
CA ASP A 27 8.08 -23.14 -4.30
C ASP A 27 7.08 -23.46 -3.20
N LEU A 28 5.81 -23.34 -3.51
CA LEU A 28 4.73 -23.58 -2.56
C LEU A 28 3.55 -24.24 -3.24
N THR A 29 3.28 -25.48 -2.84
CA THR A 29 2.20 -26.28 -3.43
C THR A 29 0.86 -25.59 -3.28
N GLN A 30 0.15 -25.42 -4.41
CA GLN A 30 -1.21 -24.87 -4.47
C GLN A 30 -1.38 -23.58 -3.66
N PHE A 31 -0.46 -22.64 -3.88
CA PHE A 31 -0.52 -21.30 -3.34
C PHE A 31 -1.79 -20.57 -3.80
N THR A 32 -2.49 -19.93 -2.87
CA THR A 32 -3.79 -19.29 -3.11
C THR A 32 -3.83 -17.82 -2.79
N ASP A 33 -3.07 -17.36 -1.80
CA ASP A 33 -3.14 -15.97 -1.37
C ASP A 33 -1.85 -15.51 -0.69
N ILE A 34 -1.60 -14.20 -0.72
CA ILE A 34 -0.43 -13.55 -0.14
C ILE A 34 -0.85 -12.25 0.56
N ASP A 35 -0.38 -12.06 1.78
CA ASP A 35 -0.62 -10.83 2.53
C ASP A 35 0.56 -10.52 3.45
N ASN A 36 0.60 -9.30 3.98
CA ASN A 36 1.62 -8.89 4.93
C ASN A 36 1.01 -8.19 6.14
N ASP A 37 1.57 -8.43 7.32
CA ASP A 37 1.16 -7.70 8.53
C ASP A 37 1.82 -6.32 8.62
N ALA A 38 1.37 -5.52 9.59
CA ALA A 38 1.86 -4.17 9.80
C ALA A 38 3.37 -4.10 10.13
N SER A 39 3.98 -5.21 10.52
CA SER A 39 5.43 -5.31 10.74
C SER A 39 6.22 -5.65 9.46
N GLY A 40 5.53 -5.91 8.34
CA GLY A 40 6.13 -6.30 7.08
C GLY A 40 6.44 -7.81 6.95
N ARG A 41 5.92 -8.65 7.86
CA ARG A 41 6.02 -10.12 7.72
C ARG A 41 5.08 -10.60 6.63
N LEU A 42 5.60 -11.40 5.72
CA LEU A 42 4.85 -11.96 4.61
C LEU A 42 4.21 -13.29 5.00
N TYR A 43 2.94 -13.45 4.68
CA TYR A 43 2.17 -14.66 4.89
C TYR A 43 1.65 -15.20 3.57
N LEU A 44 1.76 -16.50 3.38
CA LEU A 44 1.31 -17.19 2.19
C LEU A 44 0.31 -18.27 2.59
N ALA A 45 -0.89 -18.23 2.03
CA ALA A 45 -1.88 -19.30 2.20
C ALA A 45 -1.72 -20.32 1.09
N ALA A 46 -1.73 -21.59 1.49
CA ALA A 46 -1.59 -22.71 0.58
C ALA A 46 -2.34 -23.92 1.09
N TRP A 47 -2.51 -24.91 0.23
CA TRP A 47 -3.12 -26.18 0.61
C TRP A 47 -2.48 -27.33 -0.15
N ALA A 48 -2.57 -28.53 0.39
CA ALA A 48 -2.11 -29.74 -0.25
C ALA A 48 -3.29 -30.70 -0.43
N GLY A 49 -3.49 -31.16 -1.64
CA GLY A 49 -4.58 -32.08 -1.93
C GLY A 49 -4.90 -32.14 -3.41
N ALA A 50 -5.75 -33.04 -3.82
CA ALA A 50 -6.15 -33.19 -5.20
C ALA A 50 -7.54 -32.58 -5.44
N GLY A 51 -7.65 -31.79 -6.49
CA GLY A 51 -8.91 -31.26 -7.00
C GLY A 51 -9.51 -30.10 -6.20
N PHE A 52 -10.70 -29.67 -6.59
CA PHE A 52 -11.43 -28.54 -5.99
C PHE A 52 -12.31 -28.92 -4.79
N LYS A 53 -12.24 -30.16 -4.34
CA LYS A 53 -12.95 -30.58 -3.12
C LYS A 53 -12.11 -30.23 -1.91
N GLY A 54 -12.71 -29.51 -0.98
CA GLY A 54 -12.08 -29.23 0.30
C GLY A 54 -11.58 -30.51 0.96
N ASN A 55 -10.34 -30.49 1.42
CA ASN A 55 -9.72 -31.62 2.08
C ASN A 55 -9.37 -31.20 3.51
N PRO A 56 -10.05 -31.73 4.53
CA PRO A 56 -9.82 -31.35 5.92
C PRO A 56 -8.33 -31.51 6.29
N ASN A 57 -7.81 -30.54 7.04
CA ASN A 57 -6.43 -30.54 7.54
C ASN A 57 -5.33 -30.47 6.47
N LYS A 58 -5.63 -29.97 5.27
CA LYS A 58 -4.66 -29.81 4.18
C LYS A 58 -4.31 -28.33 3.88
N GLY A 59 -5.10 -27.39 4.37
CA GLY A 59 -4.79 -25.98 4.31
C GLY A 59 -3.73 -25.59 5.34
N HIS A 60 -2.84 -24.66 4.97
CA HIS A 60 -1.83 -24.11 5.86
C HIS A 60 -1.48 -22.69 5.48
N VAL A 61 -0.98 -21.93 6.45
CA VAL A 61 -0.41 -20.61 6.26
C VAL A 61 1.06 -20.68 6.65
N ILE A 62 1.93 -20.24 5.78
CA ILE A 62 3.35 -20.10 6.09
C ILE A 62 3.71 -18.64 6.27
N ARG A 63 4.64 -18.37 7.15
CA ARG A 63 5.25 -17.06 7.33
C ARG A 63 6.64 -17.07 6.75
N VAL A 64 6.90 -16.14 5.83
CA VAL A 64 8.22 -15.96 5.23
C VAL A 64 8.97 -14.91 6.02
N ILE A 65 10.15 -15.24 6.48
CA ILE A 65 11.02 -14.34 7.26
C ILE A 65 12.39 -14.34 6.58
N PRO A 66 12.88 -13.19 6.09
CA PRO A 66 14.25 -13.09 5.60
C PRO A 66 15.25 -13.45 6.71
N LYS A 67 16.37 -14.08 6.34
CA LYS A 67 17.35 -14.62 7.29
C LYS A 67 17.84 -13.60 8.32
N ASP A 68 18.06 -12.36 7.88
CA ASP A 68 18.61 -11.30 8.72
C ASP A 68 17.55 -10.27 9.17
N TRP A 69 16.28 -10.59 8.98
CA TRP A 69 15.19 -9.69 9.32
C TRP A 69 14.98 -9.60 10.84
N LYS A 70 14.90 -8.38 11.34
CA LYS A 70 14.61 -8.11 12.75
C LYS A 70 13.17 -7.62 12.88
N TYR A 71 12.43 -8.27 13.77
CA TYR A 71 11.07 -7.84 14.07
C TYR A 71 11.08 -6.47 14.74
N THR A 72 10.31 -5.55 14.17
CA THR A 72 9.96 -4.28 14.79
C THR A 72 8.45 -4.24 14.94
N ALA A 73 7.97 -4.09 16.18
CA ALA A 73 6.55 -3.98 16.42
C ALA A 73 5.97 -2.74 15.71
N PRO A 74 4.81 -2.85 15.05
CA PRO A 74 4.14 -1.66 14.54
C PRO A 74 3.76 -0.74 15.69
N PRO A 75 3.70 0.58 15.48
CA PRO A 75 3.28 1.52 16.51
C PRO A 75 1.80 1.30 16.89
N SER A 76 1.42 1.70 18.09
CA SER A 76 0.02 1.81 18.49
C SER A 76 -0.58 3.06 17.84
N PHE A 77 -1.10 2.94 16.62
CA PHE A 77 -1.58 4.07 15.82
C PHE A 77 -2.56 4.96 16.57
N LYS A 78 -3.44 4.37 17.37
CA LYS A 78 -4.46 5.10 18.17
C LYS A 78 -3.89 5.99 19.26
N GLU A 79 -2.66 5.72 19.73
CA GLU A 79 -2.02 6.45 20.81
C GLU A 79 -1.10 7.57 20.32
N LEU A 80 -0.83 7.62 19.00
CA LEU A 80 0.03 8.65 18.43
C LEU A 80 -0.67 10.01 18.39
N THR A 81 0.11 11.09 18.55
CA THR A 81 -0.34 12.44 18.19
C THR A 81 -0.57 12.53 16.68
N ASP A 82 -1.36 13.50 16.22
CA ASP A 82 -1.62 13.66 14.80
C ASP A 82 -0.34 13.92 13.98
N ASP A 83 0.59 14.71 14.50
CA ASP A 83 1.88 14.95 13.83
C ASP A 83 2.72 13.67 13.70
N ALA A 84 2.80 12.89 14.79
CA ALA A 84 3.51 11.61 14.79
C ALA A 84 2.83 10.62 13.83
N LEU A 85 1.49 10.58 13.81
CA LEU A 85 0.71 9.73 12.93
C LEU A 85 0.96 10.11 11.46
N VAL A 86 0.81 11.38 11.09
CA VAL A 86 1.01 11.86 9.71
C VAL A 86 2.42 11.60 9.23
N SER A 87 3.43 11.70 10.10
CA SER A 87 4.83 11.40 9.73
C SER A 87 5.01 9.97 9.24
N LEU A 88 4.19 9.01 9.69
CA LEU A 88 4.23 7.61 9.27
C LEU A 88 3.75 7.38 7.82
N LEU A 89 3.14 8.37 7.16
CA LEU A 89 2.93 8.31 5.70
C LEU A 89 4.26 8.23 4.92
N ARG A 90 5.38 8.60 5.57
CA ARG A 90 6.75 8.48 5.02
C ARG A 90 7.40 7.12 5.30
N SER A 91 6.73 6.20 5.98
CA SER A 91 7.27 4.88 6.27
C SER A 91 7.58 4.08 5.01
N ASP A 92 8.67 3.32 5.01
CA ASP A 92 8.99 2.37 3.94
C ASP A 92 8.00 1.19 3.89
N SER A 93 7.33 0.89 5.01
CA SER A 93 6.32 -0.17 5.09
C SER A 93 4.98 0.28 4.49
N ALA A 94 4.54 -0.39 3.44
CA ALA A 94 3.22 -0.17 2.84
C ALA A 94 2.09 -0.41 3.85
N ALA A 95 2.22 -1.42 4.70
CA ALA A 95 1.24 -1.73 5.72
C ALA A 95 1.14 -0.61 6.79
N ILE A 96 2.27 -0.05 7.21
CA ILE A 96 2.27 1.10 8.14
C ILE A 96 1.61 2.31 7.47
N ARG A 97 1.94 2.63 6.21
CA ARG A 97 1.29 3.73 5.50
C ARG A 97 -0.23 3.55 5.40
N LEU A 98 -0.69 2.33 5.09
CA LEU A 98 -2.12 2.01 5.01
C LEU A 98 -2.85 2.17 6.35
N HIS A 99 -2.30 1.61 7.43
CA HIS A 99 -2.90 1.77 8.77
C HIS A 99 -2.87 3.23 9.24
N THR A 100 -1.81 3.96 8.91
CA THR A 100 -1.71 5.41 9.16
C THR A 100 -2.83 6.16 8.45
N GLN A 101 -3.03 5.90 7.17
CA GLN A 101 -4.13 6.50 6.39
C GLN A 101 -5.49 6.20 7.03
N GLN A 102 -5.76 4.94 7.36
CA GLN A 102 -7.01 4.53 8.01
C GLN A 102 -7.24 5.28 9.32
N GLU A 103 -6.21 5.42 10.16
CA GLU A 103 -6.35 6.10 11.44
C GLU A 103 -6.52 7.61 11.28
N ILE A 104 -5.83 8.27 10.33
CA ILE A 104 -6.05 9.69 9.98
C ILE A 104 -7.50 9.93 9.58
N LEU A 105 -8.06 9.06 8.74
CA LEU A 105 -9.45 9.16 8.27
C LEU A 105 -10.45 8.90 9.40
N ASN A 106 -10.19 7.91 10.25
CA ASN A 106 -11.04 7.60 11.41
C ASN A 106 -11.13 8.77 12.39
N ARG A 107 -10.02 9.47 12.62
CA ARG A 107 -9.98 10.67 13.50
C ARG A 107 -10.55 11.91 12.84
N LYS A 108 -10.69 11.94 11.51
CA LYS A 108 -10.95 13.17 10.75
C LYS A 108 -9.93 14.26 11.10
N SER A 109 -8.65 13.89 11.09
CA SER A 109 -7.55 14.74 11.53
C SER A 109 -7.52 16.08 10.78
N ASP A 110 -7.17 17.16 11.48
CA ASP A 110 -7.00 18.51 10.91
C ASP A 110 -5.66 18.68 10.14
N ALA A 111 -4.88 17.62 9.96
CA ALA A 111 -3.54 17.66 9.41
C ALA A 111 -3.47 17.78 7.88
N ALA A 112 -4.53 18.21 7.21
CA ALA A 112 -4.61 18.25 5.75
C ALA A 112 -3.45 19.01 5.09
N ALA A 113 -3.03 20.14 5.68
CA ALA A 113 -1.92 20.93 5.14
C ALA A 113 -0.59 20.17 5.20
N THR A 114 -0.32 19.46 6.30
CA THR A 114 0.88 18.63 6.46
C THR A 114 0.87 17.45 5.52
N ILE A 115 -0.28 16.83 5.31
CA ILE A 115 -0.44 15.71 4.36
C ILE A 115 -0.16 16.19 2.92
N LEU A 116 -0.71 17.36 2.53
CA LEU A 116 -0.44 17.96 1.21
C LEU A 116 1.05 18.29 1.04
N ALA A 117 1.71 18.78 2.10
CA ALA A 117 3.14 19.05 2.07
C ALA A 117 3.97 17.77 1.83
N ILE A 118 3.57 16.62 2.38
CA ILE A 118 4.21 15.31 2.09
C ILE A 118 4.03 14.95 0.61
N ALA A 119 2.82 15.15 0.06
CA ALA A 119 2.56 14.88 -1.35
C ALA A 119 3.41 15.75 -2.28
N ALA A 120 3.66 16.99 -1.91
CA ALA A 120 4.45 17.96 -2.69
C ALA A 120 5.97 17.79 -2.50
N ASP A 121 6.43 17.07 -1.48
CA ASP A 121 7.85 16.93 -1.15
C ASP A 121 8.58 16.03 -2.16
N THR A 122 9.36 16.65 -3.05
CA THR A 122 10.11 15.92 -4.08
C THR A 122 11.27 15.08 -3.53
N SER A 123 11.64 15.25 -2.27
CA SER A 123 12.65 14.43 -1.59
C SER A 123 12.05 13.15 -0.97
N ALA A 124 10.72 13.09 -0.82
CA ALA A 124 10.03 11.90 -0.33
C ALA A 124 9.91 10.84 -1.43
N THR A 125 9.81 9.57 -1.01
CA THR A 125 9.59 8.46 -1.95
C THR A 125 8.25 8.59 -2.66
N ILE A 126 8.15 8.04 -3.86
CA ILE A 126 6.90 8.08 -4.64
C ILE A 126 5.74 7.41 -3.87
N GLU A 127 6.00 6.33 -3.15
CA GLU A 127 5.03 5.60 -2.34
C GLU A 127 4.47 6.46 -1.20
N SER A 128 5.32 7.25 -0.54
CA SER A 128 4.93 8.18 0.51
C SER A 128 4.07 9.32 -0.05
N ARG A 129 4.48 9.88 -1.18
CA ARG A 129 3.77 10.95 -1.87
C ARG A 129 2.38 10.49 -2.34
N VAL A 130 2.31 9.30 -2.92
CA VAL A 130 1.05 8.69 -3.39
C VAL A 130 0.12 8.38 -2.21
N ALA A 131 0.64 7.82 -1.12
CA ALA A 131 -0.15 7.61 0.10
C ALA A 131 -0.73 8.94 0.63
N ALA A 132 0.08 10.01 0.63
CA ALA A 132 -0.38 11.34 1.05
C ALA A 132 -1.46 11.92 0.11
N ILE A 133 -1.32 11.78 -1.22
CA ILE A 133 -2.34 12.21 -2.20
C ILE A 133 -3.69 11.58 -1.89
N PHE A 134 -3.74 10.26 -1.77
CA PHE A 134 -5.01 9.56 -1.54
C PHE A 134 -5.55 9.77 -0.12
N THR A 135 -4.69 9.93 0.89
CA THR A 135 -5.13 10.33 2.23
C THR A 135 -5.77 11.71 2.21
N TYR A 136 -5.14 12.68 1.55
CA TYR A 136 -5.63 14.05 1.42
C TYR A 136 -7.00 14.10 0.73
N THR A 137 -7.15 13.36 -0.38
CA THR A 137 -8.40 13.26 -1.12
C THR A 137 -9.52 12.67 -0.28
N GLN A 138 -9.27 11.54 0.40
CA GLN A 138 -10.27 10.86 1.20
C GLN A 138 -10.65 11.66 2.46
N LEU A 139 -9.71 12.44 3.01
CA LEU A 139 -9.97 13.27 4.18
C LEU A 139 -10.85 14.48 3.86
N LEU A 140 -10.64 15.12 2.70
CA LEU A 140 -11.25 16.40 2.36
C LEU A 140 -12.38 16.32 1.32
N GLY A 141 -12.48 15.22 0.57
CA GLY A 141 -13.43 15.11 -0.54
C GLY A 141 -13.18 16.19 -1.59
N GLU A 142 -14.23 16.89 -2.01
CA GLU A 142 -14.15 17.97 -3.02
C GLU A 142 -13.27 19.16 -2.60
N LYS A 143 -13.12 19.39 -1.29
CA LYS A 143 -12.22 20.44 -0.79
C LYS A 143 -10.74 20.19 -1.09
N ALA A 144 -10.38 18.99 -1.51
CA ALA A 144 -9.02 18.64 -1.92
C ALA A 144 -8.63 19.19 -3.31
N ASP A 145 -9.59 19.60 -4.14
CA ASP A 145 -9.39 19.88 -5.57
C ASP A 145 -8.28 20.88 -5.85
N THR A 146 -8.26 22.00 -5.15
CA THR A 146 -7.23 23.03 -5.35
C THR A 146 -5.83 22.50 -5.04
N GLY A 147 -5.69 21.75 -3.93
CA GLY A 147 -4.42 21.14 -3.55
C GLY A 147 -3.96 20.08 -4.57
N LEU A 148 -4.88 19.21 -4.99
CA LEU A 148 -4.58 18.18 -5.99
C LEU A 148 -4.22 18.78 -7.34
N ALA A 149 -4.94 19.82 -7.79
CA ALA A 149 -4.62 20.51 -9.03
C ALA A 149 -3.19 21.08 -9.04
N SER A 150 -2.70 21.61 -7.91
CA SER A 150 -1.33 22.09 -7.80
C SER A 150 -0.28 20.99 -8.01
N LEU A 151 -0.58 19.75 -7.59
CA LEU A 151 0.31 18.59 -7.72
C LEU A 151 0.42 18.07 -9.16
N THR A 152 -0.50 18.42 -10.05
CA THR A 152 -0.47 17.96 -11.45
C THR A 152 0.70 18.55 -12.25
N ASN A 153 1.34 19.59 -11.75
CA ASN A 153 2.54 20.18 -12.36
C ASN A 153 3.79 19.31 -12.20
N ASP A 154 3.81 18.42 -11.20
CA ASP A 154 4.92 17.49 -10.99
C ASP A 154 4.70 16.20 -11.79
N ALA A 155 5.55 15.97 -12.79
CA ALA A 155 5.44 14.82 -13.70
C ALA A 155 5.51 13.48 -12.98
N SER A 156 6.21 13.39 -11.83
CA SER A 156 6.40 12.13 -11.08
C SER A 156 5.13 11.64 -10.38
N ILE A 157 4.21 12.54 -10.04
CA ILE A 157 2.96 12.24 -9.31
C ILE A 157 1.70 12.71 -10.05
N ARG A 158 1.85 13.32 -11.23
CA ARG A 158 0.73 13.87 -12.03
C ARG A 158 -0.39 12.86 -12.24
N GLU A 159 -0.04 11.64 -12.61
CA GLU A 159 -1.02 10.56 -12.82
C GLU A 159 -1.89 10.34 -11.57
N PHE A 160 -1.25 10.23 -10.40
CA PHE A 160 -1.95 9.99 -9.14
C PHE A 160 -2.80 11.18 -8.71
N ALA A 161 -2.34 12.41 -8.94
CA ALA A 161 -3.11 13.62 -8.65
C ALA A 161 -4.35 13.72 -9.56
N LEU A 162 -4.21 13.47 -10.87
CA LEU A 162 -5.32 13.43 -11.80
C LEU A 162 -6.32 12.31 -11.47
N ARG A 163 -5.82 11.14 -11.13
CA ARG A 163 -6.64 10.02 -10.69
C ARG A 163 -7.43 10.38 -9.43
N ALA A 164 -6.79 10.98 -8.43
CA ALA A 164 -7.45 11.42 -7.20
C ALA A 164 -8.52 12.49 -7.43
N LEU A 165 -8.39 13.31 -8.46
CA LEU A 165 -9.41 14.28 -8.90
C LEU A 165 -10.59 13.62 -9.59
N SER A 166 -10.37 12.53 -10.35
CA SER A 166 -11.39 11.91 -11.22
C SER A 166 -12.12 10.74 -10.58
N ASP A 167 -11.49 9.98 -9.68
CA ASP A 167 -12.04 8.74 -9.11
C ASP A 167 -13.10 8.98 -8.02
N ARG A 168 -13.68 10.17 -7.94
CA ARG A 168 -14.72 10.48 -6.97
C ARG A 168 -16.08 10.04 -7.49
N ILE A 169 -16.77 9.26 -6.68
CA ILE A 169 -18.19 9.01 -6.92
C ILE A 169 -18.92 10.29 -6.48
N PRO A 170 -19.62 10.99 -7.39
CA PRO A 170 -20.47 12.10 -6.98
C PRO A 170 -21.49 11.55 -5.99
N HIS A 171 -21.49 12.07 -4.76
CA HIS A 171 -22.62 11.86 -3.87
C HIS A 171 -23.79 12.67 -4.41
N ASN A 172 -24.52 12.10 -5.36
CA ASN A 172 -25.84 12.58 -5.70
C ASN A 172 -26.71 12.30 -4.47
N GLY A 173 -26.82 13.30 -3.61
CA GLY A 173 -27.76 13.33 -2.49
C GLY A 173 -29.19 13.42 -3.00
#